data_412f541d1b2243392d34cdb4b6cf03f8
#
_entry.id   412f541d1b2243392d34cdb4b6cf03f8
#
_cell.length_a   1.000
_cell.length_b   1.000
_cell.length_c   1.000
_cell.angle_alpha   90.00
_cell.angle_beta   90.00
_cell.angle_gamma   90.00
#
_symmetry.space_group_name_H-M   'P 1'
#
loop_
_entity.id
_entity.type
_entity.pdbx_description
1 polymer ?
#
loop_
_entity_poly.entity_id
_entity_poly.type
_entity_poly.pdbx_seq_one_letter_code
_entity_poly.pdbx_strand_id
1 'polypeptide(L)'
;CELVHGRRGVLARESTVQKAQLFVVAEIREVGGRDGEVNTILSLATAIEERWLHEFFPDDLQRDLHTQFDTTQKRVMAAELIKFRGLALSAKRVDPPPADAAARLLTDEVMAGRLKLTEWDEGVDQWIQRLALLAQHCPELMLTPITEDDRRSIVEQVCLGAVGYKDIKDKPVKPVVQSWLSHPQRELLDKHAPERLNLPNGKTPKVTYEPGRAPFVAMRIQELYDILQTPKIAMGRVPVVVHILTPGFKPVQVTQDLGGFWREHYPKLKSELQRKYPKHEWR
;
A
#
# COMPACT_ATOMS: atom_id res chain seq x y z
N CYS A 1 38.53 -8.26 15.15
CA CYS A 1 38.58 -8.88 13.83
C CYS A 1 37.44 -9.90 13.71
N GLU A 2 36.84 -9.96 12.53
CA GLU A 2 35.89 -11.03 12.21
C GLU A 2 36.62 -12.17 11.53
N LEU A 3 36.21 -13.38 11.80
CA LEU A 3 36.81 -14.62 11.29
C LEU A 3 35.75 -15.41 10.52
N VAL A 4 36.20 -16.37 9.71
CA VAL A 4 35.32 -17.35 9.09
C VAL A 4 34.42 -18.05 10.12
N HIS A 5 33.24 -18.53 9.69
CA HIS A 5 32.24 -19.19 10.53
C HIS A 5 31.70 -18.30 11.67
N GLY A 6 31.68 -16.96 11.51
CA GLY A 6 31.06 -16.01 12.43
C GLY A 6 31.82 -15.83 13.74
N ARG A 7 33.04 -16.31 13.87
CA ARG A 7 33.90 -16.11 15.05
C ARG A 7 34.47 -14.69 15.08
N ARG A 8 34.92 -14.26 16.27
CA ARG A 8 35.59 -12.97 16.49
C ARG A 8 36.83 -13.16 17.34
N GLY A 9 37.83 -12.32 17.10
CA GLY A 9 39.05 -12.32 17.90
C GLY A 9 39.79 -10.98 17.82
N VAL A 10 40.77 -10.79 18.67
CA VAL A 10 41.62 -9.59 18.73
C VAL A 10 43.04 -10.00 18.29
N LEU A 11 43.58 -9.25 17.32
CA LEU A 11 44.93 -9.48 16.82
C LEU A 11 45.93 -9.17 17.95
N ALA A 12 46.94 -10.05 18.15
CA ALA A 12 47.99 -9.85 19.15
C ALA A 12 48.70 -8.51 18.90
N ARG A 13 49.05 -7.80 19.99
CA ARG A 13 49.66 -6.46 19.89
C ARG A 13 51.01 -6.46 19.18
N GLU A 14 51.76 -7.52 19.30
CA GLU A 14 53.06 -7.75 18.67
C GLU A 14 52.99 -8.16 17.18
N SER A 15 51.79 -8.36 16.68
CA SER A 15 51.62 -8.75 15.25
C SER A 15 52.06 -7.66 14.31
N THR A 16 52.76 -8.03 13.27
CA THR A 16 53.22 -7.13 12.19
C THR A 16 52.17 -6.76 11.17
N VAL A 17 51.03 -7.47 11.17
CA VAL A 17 49.92 -7.28 10.17
C VAL A 17 48.80 -6.37 10.69
N GLN A 18 49.06 -5.48 11.62
CA GLN A 18 48.08 -4.59 12.25
C GLN A 18 47.25 -3.75 11.29
N LYS A 19 47.76 -3.46 10.09
CA LYS A 19 47.10 -2.63 9.06
C LYS A 19 46.50 -3.45 7.90
N ALA A 20 46.69 -4.79 7.91
CA ALA A 20 46.15 -5.62 6.85
C ALA A 20 44.62 -5.73 6.98
N GLN A 21 43.91 -5.55 5.87
CA GLN A 21 42.48 -5.73 5.82
C GLN A 21 42.07 -7.23 5.87
N LEU A 22 42.93 -8.09 5.30
CA LEU A 22 42.70 -9.53 5.23
C LEU A 22 44.00 -10.26 5.64
N PHE A 23 43.86 -11.26 6.49
CA PHE A 23 45.01 -12.07 6.96
C PHE A 23 44.57 -13.47 7.36
N VAL A 24 45.49 -14.40 7.31
CA VAL A 24 45.36 -15.76 7.83
C VAL A 24 46.00 -15.81 9.19
N VAL A 25 45.41 -16.56 10.10
CA VAL A 25 45.91 -16.78 11.46
C VAL A 25 46.27 -18.25 11.60
N ALA A 26 47.51 -18.50 11.96
CA ALA A 26 48.00 -19.87 12.21
C ALA A 26 47.77 -20.32 13.66
N GLU A 27 47.62 -19.39 14.60
CA GLU A 27 47.45 -19.71 16.03
C GLU A 27 46.31 -18.86 16.64
N ILE A 28 45.38 -19.53 17.30
CA ILE A 28 44.28 -18.92 18.05
C ILE A 28 44.43 -19.35 19.49
N ARG A 29 44.51 -18.37 20.42
CA ARG A 29 44.58 -18.60 21.86
C ARG A 29 43.35 -18.04 22.53
N GLU A 30 42.77 -18.84 23.44
CA GLU A 30 41.69 -18.39 24.31
C GLU A 30 42.28 -18.03 25.68
N VAL A 31 42.08 -16.78 26.08
CA VAL A 31 42.59 -16.28 27.36
C VAL A 31 41.40 -15.86 28.22
N GLY A 32 41.29 -16.43 29.41
CA GLY A 32 40.24 -16.07 30.37
C GLY A 32 40.37 -14.62 30.81
N GLY A 33 39.32 -13.82 30.67
CA GLY A 33 39.20 -12.46 31.20
C GLY A 33 38.84 -12.45 32.70
N ARG A 34 38.91 -11.27 33.34
CA ARG A 34 38.65 -11.12 34.78
C ARG A 34 37.21 -11.43 35.20
N ASP A 35 36.24 -11.35 34.29
CA ASP A 35 34.79 -11.54 34.56
C ASP A 35 34.21 -12.81 33.92
N GLY A 36 35.06 -13.84 33.65
CA GLY A 36 34.63 -15.07 33.00
C GLY A 36 34.46 -14.95 31.47
N GLU A 37 34.77 -13.81 30.90
CA GLU A 37 34.79 -13.63 29.44
C GLU A 37 36.01 -14.33 28.83
N VAL A 38 35.82 -15.03 27.71
CA VAL A 38 36.90 -15.65 26.96
C VAL A 38 37.32 -14.71 25.84
N ASN A 39 38.56 -14.18 25.94
CA ASN A 39 39.14 -13.35 24.89
C ASN A 39 39.92 -14.25 23.91
N THR A 40 39.51 -14.22 22.66
CA THR A 40 40.19 -14.92 21.57
C THR A 40 41.30 -14.03 21.01
N ILE A 41 42.57 -14.43 21.23
CA ILE A 41 43.75 -13.73 20.72
C ILE A 41 44.26 -14.45 19.48
N LEU A 42 44.49 -13.67 18.41
CA LEU A 42 44.95 -14.12 17.10
C LEU A 42 46.48 -13.87 17.01
N SER A 43 47.25 -14.95 16.96
CA SER A 43 48.71 -14.91 16.88
C SER A 43 49.19 -15.51 15.53
N LEU A 44 50.45 -15.28 15.22
CA LEU A 44 51.06 -15.76 13.97
C LEU A 44 50.24 -15.47 12.72
N ALA A 45 49.92 -14.20 12.56
CA ALA A 45 49.10 -13.74 11.44
C ALA A 45 49.96 -13.34 10.22
N THR A 46 49.50 -13.67 9.02
CA THR A 46 50.12 -13.34 7.75
C THR A 46 49.09 -12.61 6.86
N ALA A 47 49.46 -11.45 6.34
CA ALA A 47 48.63 -10.72 5.39
C ALA A 47 48.45 -11.50 4.09
N ILE A 48 47.22 -11.52 3.56
CA ILE A 48 46.91 -12.16 2.29
C ILE A 48 46.15 -11.18 1.40
N GLU A 49 46.08 -11.49 0.11
CA GLU A 49 45.31 -10.77 -0.88
C GLU A 49 44.01 -11.53 -1.20
N GLU A 50 42.93 -10.82 -1.38
CA GLU A 50 41.61 -11.39 -1.72
C GLU A 50 41.69 -12.29 -2.97
N ARG A 51 42.50 -11.89 -3.97
CA ARG A 51 42.69 -12.68 -5.20
C ARG A 51 43.14 -14.10 -4.93
N TRP A 52 43.93 -14.34 -3.87
CA TRP A 52 44.40 -15.69 -3.52
C TRP A 52 43.25 -16.58 -3.04
N LEU A 53 42.22 -16.01 -2.40
CA LEU A 53 41.02 -16.77 -2.03
C LEU A 53 40.25 -17.18 -3.31
N HIS A 54 40.18 -16.31 -4.31
CA HIS A 54 39.56 -16.64 -5.59
C HIS A 54 40.32 -17.71 -6.38
N GLU A 55 41.63 -17.71 -6.28
CA GLU A 55 42.51 -18.65 -6.99
C GLU A 55 42.54 -20.04 -6.35
N PHE A 56 42.69 -20.09 -5.01
CA PHE A 56 42.92 -21.35 -4.31
C PHE A 56 41.64 -21.96 -3.69
N PHE A 57 40.60 -21.18 -3.49
CA PHE A 57 39.37 -21.62 -2.83
C PHE A 57 38.12 -21.11 -3.54
N PRO A 58 37.96 -21.29 -4.85
CA PRO A 58 36.82 -20.73 -5.60
C PRO A 58 35.47 -21.27 -5.12
N ASP A 59 35.43 -22.54 -4.66
CA ASP A 59 34.19 -23.20 -4.19
C ASP A 59 33.72 -22.72 -2.81
N ASP A 60 34.59 -22.08 -2.07
CA ASP A 60 34.29 -21.51 -0.75
C ASP A 60 33.78 -20.05 -0.82
N LEU A 61 33.77 -19.48 -2.01
CA LEU A 61 33.28 -18.13 -2.25
C LEU A 61 31.81 -18.13 -2.60
N GLN A 62 31.05 -17.34 -1.85
CA GLN A 62 29.61 -17.12 -2.07
C GLN A 62 29.39 -15.69 -2.51
N ARG A 63 28.48 -15.51 -3.48
CA ARG A 63 28.02 -14.20 -3.93
C ARG A 63 26.57 -14.06 -3.57
N ASP A 64 26.28 -13.14 -2.68
CA ASP A 64 24.93 -12.83 -2.24
C ASP A 64 24.55 -11.43 -2.71
N LEU A 65 23.40 -11.32 -3.35
CA LEU A 65 22.82 -10.02 -3.64
C LEU A 65 21.97 -9.57 -2.48
N HIS A 66 22.41 -8.53 -1.80
CA HIS A 66 21.67 -7.90 -0.71
C HIS A 66 20.94 -6.67 -1.22
N THR A 67 19.62 -6.63 -0.99
CA THR A 67 18.78 -5.47 -1.34
C THR A 67 18.09 -4.95 -0.09
N GLN A 68 18.08 -3.64 0.06
CA GLN A 68 17.43 -2.98 1.22
C GLN A 68 16.85 -1.63 0.82
N PHE A 69 15.82 -1.21 1.52
CA PHE A 69 15.27 0.14 1.38
C PHE A 69 16.02 1.12 2.30
N ASP A 70 16.60 2.16 1.73
CA ASP A 70 17.20 3.27 2.46
C ASP A 70 16.11 4.28 2.81
N THR A 71 15.78 4.38 4.10
CA THR A 71 14.72 5.26 4.61
C THR A 71 15.08 6.75 4.49
N THR A 72 16.36 7.09 4.50
CA THR A 72 16.85 8.48 4.38
C THR A 72 16.74 8.96 2.95
N GLN A 73 17.24 8.18 2.00
CA GLN A 73 17.19 8.50 0.58
C GLN A 73 15.83 8.12 -0.06
N LYS A 74 15.01 7.34 0.64
CA LYS A 74 13.74 6.77 0.18
C LYS A 74 13.89 6.02 -1.14
N ARG A 75 14.94 5.20 -1.24
CA ARG A 75 15.23 4.40 -2.43
C ARG A 75 15.76 3.02 -2.07
N VAL A 76 15.62 2.09 -2.98
CA VAL A 76 16.20 0.76 -2.85
C VAL A 76 17.67 0.80 -3.24
N MET A 77 18.49 0.20 -2.40
CA MET A 77 19.91 0.01 -2.60
C MET A 77 20.20 -1.48 -2.76
N ALA A 78 21.11 -1.81 -3.65
CA ALA A 78 21.57 -3.18 -3.82
C ALA A 78 23.11 -3.25 -3.78
N ALA A 79 23.63 -4.30 -3.17
CA ALA A 79 25.05 -4.60 -3.15
C ALA A 79 25.27 -6.10 -3.33
N GLU A 80 26.17 -6.45 -4.21
CA GLU A 80 26.72 -7.80 -4.30
C GLU A 80 27.77 -7.95 -3.21
N LEU A 81 27.53 -8.89 -2.29
CA LEU A 81 28.44 -9.24 -1.20
C LEU A 81 29.24 -10.50 -1.63
N ILE A 82 30.53 -10.40 -1.59
CA ILE A 82 31.42 -11.57 -1.75
C ILE A 82 31.78 -12.03 -0.36
N LYS A 83 31.49 -13.29 -0.04
CA LYS A 83 31.76 -13.92 1.25
C LYS A 83 32.66 -15.13 1.05
N PHE A 84 33.59 -15.31 1.97
CA PHE A 84 34.40 -16.51 2.09
C PHE A 84 34.04 -17.24 3.37
N ARG A 85 33.41 -18.42 3.27
CA ARG A 85 32.97 -19.21 4.43
C ARG A 85 32.22 -18.38 5.49
N GLY A 86 31.32 -17.47 5.01
CA GLY A 86 30.53 -16.59 5.87
C GLY A 86 31.20 -15.26 6.25
N LEU A 87 32.52 -15.10 6.01
CA LEU A 87 33.22 -13.83 6.20
C LEU A 87 32.99 -12.90 5.01
N ALA A 88 32.48 -11.70 5.22
CA ALA A 88 32.33 -10.71 4.17
C ALA A 88 33.71 -10.16 3.77
N LEU A 89 34.05 -10.31 2.49
CA LEU A 89 35.32 -9.82 1.91
C LEU A 89 35.15 -8.44 1.29
N SER A 90 34.18 -8.32 0.40
CA SER A 90 33.90 -7.08 -0.31
C SER A 90 32.41 -6.90 -0.57
N ALA A 91 32.01 -5.64 -0.77
CA ALA A 91 30.66 -5.25 -1.15
C ALA A 91 30.73 -4.35 -2.37
N LYS A 92 30.13 -4.75 -3.47
CA LYS A 92 30.06 -3.96 -4.69
C LYS A 92 28.63 -3.47 -4.90
N ARG A 93 28.44 -2.15 -4.99
CA ARG A 93 27.14 -1.57 -5.29
C ARG A 93 26.64 -2.02 -6.67
N VAL A 94 25.39 -2.43 -6.72
CA VAL A 94 24.64 -2.75 -7.94
C VAL A 94 23.61 -1.64 -8.18
N ASP A 95 23.75 -0.92 -9.31
CA ASP A 95 22.88 0.18 -9.69
C ASP A 95 22.58 0.09 -11.19
N PRO A 96 21.30 -0.05 -11.59
CA PRO A 96 20.12 -0.12 -10.75
C PRO A 96 20.00 -1.43 -9.96
N PRO A 97 19.26 -1.45 -8.84
CA PRO A 97 18.91 -2.67 -8.13
C PRO A 97 18.01 -3.56 -9.00
N PRO A 98 17.93 -4.89 -8.75
CA PRO A 98 17.01 -5.77 -9.46
C PRO A 98 15.57 -5.27 -9.35
N ALA A 99 14.88 -5.19 -10.49
CA ALA A 99 13.57 -4.55 -10.60
C ALA A 99 12.51 -5.19 -9.69
N ASP A 100 12.48 -6.54 -9.65
CA ASP A 100 11.51 -7.26 -8.81
C ASP A 100 11.76 -7.04 -7.31
N ALA A 101 13.03 -7.05 -6.88
CA ALA A 101 13.38 -6.80 -5.49
C ALA A 101 13.07 -5.35 -5.09
N ALA A 102 13.35 -4.40 -5.98
CA ALA A 102 13.02 -3.00 -5.77
C ALA A 102 11.50 -2.78 -5.67
N ALA A 103 10.71 -3.37 -6.56
CA ALA A 103 9.25 -3.28 -6.53
C ALA A 103 8.68 -3.83 -5.22
N ARG A 104 9.13 -5.01 -4.76
CA ARG A 104 8.68 -5.62 -3.50
C ARG A 104 8.99 -4.74 -2.29
N LEU A 105 10.23 -4.23 -2.18
CA LEU A 105 10.62 -3.38 -1.06
C LEU A 105 9.85 -2.06 -1.04
N LEU A 106 9.60 -1.43 -2.20
CA LEU A 106 8.77 -0.25 -2.30
C LEU A 106 7.32 -0.55 -1.93
N THR A 107 6.80 -1.70 -2.35
CA THR A 107 5.45 -2.17 -1.98
C THR A 107 5.33 -2.36 -0.48
N ASP A 108 6.31 -2.97 0.19
CA ASP A 108 6.32 -3.14 1.64
C ASP A 108 6.26 -1.79 2.36
N GLU A 109 6.97 -0.78 1.87
CA GLU A 109 6.95 0.56 2.43
C GLU A 109 5.59 1.27 2.22
N VAL A 110 4.96 1.07 1.07
CA VAL A 110 3.62 1.61 0.76
C VAL A 110 2.56 0.93 1.61
N MET A 111 2.56 -0.41 1.67
CA MET A 111 1.57 -1.19 2.43
C MET A 111 1.69 -0.95 3.95
N ALA A 112 2.90 -0.67 4.43
CA ALA A 112 3.14 -0.27 5.81
C ALA A 112 2.78 1.21 6.11
N GLY A 113 2.31 1.97 5.11
CA GLY A 113 1.93 3.38 5.26
C GLY A 113 3.11 4.36 5.40
N ARG A 114 4.37 3.90 5.22
CA ARG A 114 5.56 4.74 5.30
C ARG A 114 5.80 5.55 4.03
N LEU A 115 5.34 5.05 2.88
CA LEU A 115 5.28 5.78 1.62
C LEU A 115 3.82 5.90 1.18
N LYS A 116 3.48 7.04 0.56
CA LYS A 116 2.12 7.30 0.08
C LYS A 116 2.12 7.46 -1.44
N LEU A 117 1.28 6.71 -2.14
CA LEU A 117 0.96 6.94 -3.54
C LEU A 117 -0.06 8.09 -3.61
N THR A 118 0.32 9.22 -4.21
CA THR A 118 -0.53 10.42 -4.29
C THR A 118 -1.80 10.16 -5.10
N GLU A 119 -1.66 9.36 -6.17
CA GLU A 119 -2.75 8.99 -7.07
C GLU A 119 -3.64 7.84 -6.56
N TRP A 120 -3.35 7.29 -5.37
CA TRP A 120 -4.32 6.46 -4.64
C TRP A 120 -5.27 7.37 -3.87
N ASP A 121 -6.19 7.94 -4.60
CA ASP A 121 -7.14 8.93 -4.11
C ASP A 121 -8.49 8.30 -3.70
N GLU A 122 -9.42 9.16 -3.22
CA GLU A 122 -10.79 8.75 -2.89
C GLU A 122 -11.50 8.09 -4.09
N GLY A 123 -11.20 8.52 -5.32
CA GLY A 123 -11.82 7.95 -6.52
C GLY A 123 -11.43 6.49 -6.75
N VAL A 124 -10.19 6.11 -6.41
CA VAL A 124 -9.72 4.72 -6.43
C VAL A 124 -10.44 3.90 -5.35
N ASP A 125 -10.52 4.41 -4.13
CA ASP A 125 -11.21 3.72 -3.03
C ASP A 125 -12.72 3.56 -3.34
N GLN A 126 -13.38 4.59 -3.87
CA GLN A 126 -14.77 4.51 -4.31
C GLN A 126 -14.97 3.43 -5.38
N TRP A 127 -14.06 3.32 -6.34
CA TRP A 127 -14.13 2.30 -7.39
C TRP A 127 -14.05 0.88 -6.81
N ILE A 128 -13.12 0.65 -5.85
CA ILE A 128 -12.96 -0.63 -5.15
C ILE A 128 -14.23 -0.98 -4.36
N GLN A 129 -14.83 -0.01 -3.66
CA GLN A 129 -16.06 -0.23 -2.89
C GLN A 129 -17.27 -0.51 -3.77
N ARG A 130 -17.38 0.13 -4.94
CA ARG A 130 -18.41 -0.18 -5.95
C ARG A 130 -18.33 -1.64 -6.39
N LEU A 131 -17.11 -2.11 -6.68
CA LEU A 131 -16.85 -3.50 -7.07
C LEU A 131 -17.20 -4.47 -5.94
N ALA A 132 -16.78 -4.19 -4.72
CA ALA A 132 -17.08 -5.02 -3.55
C ALA A 132 -18.60 -5.14 -3.31
N LEU A 133 -19.35 -4.03 -3.45
CA LEU A 133 -20.80 -4.03 -3.32
C LEU A 133 -21.47 -4.92 -4.37
N LEU A 134 -21.07 -4.84 -5.64
CA LEU A 134 -21.65 -5.69 -6.68
C LEU A 134 -21.28 -7.15 -6.50
N ALA A 135 -20.04 -7.46 -6.16
CA ALA A 135 -19.61 -8.84 -5.89
C ALA A 135 -20.45 -9.47 -4.76
N GLN A 136 -20.79 -8.67 -3.75
CA GLN A 136 -21.61 -9.13 -2.62
C GLN A 136 -23.09 -9.32 -2.98
N HIS A 137 -23.69 -8.36 -3.71
CA HIS A 137 -25.13 -8.35 -3.93
C HIS A 137 -25.60 -8.93 -5.28
N CYS A 138 -24.67 -9.11 -6.21
CA CYS A 138 -24.93 -9.60 -7.57
C CYS A 138 -23.91 -10.69 -7.95
N PRO A 139 -23.85 -11.85 -7.21
CA PRO A 139 -22.85 -12.88 -7.47
C PRO A 139 -22.96 -13.48 -8.89
N GLU A 140 -24.11 -13.43 -9.52
CA GLU A 140 -24.33 -13.86 -10.90
C GLU A 140 -23.51 -13.05 -11.94
N LEU A 141 -23.04 -11.85 -11.60
CA LEU A 141 -22.15 -11.05 -12.44
C LEU A 141 -20.71 -11.56 -12.43
N MET A 142 -20.39 -12.52 -11.54
CA MET A 142 -19.05 -13.12 -11.38
C MET A 142 -17.92 -12.08 -11.30
N LEU A 143 -18.19 -10.99 -10.59
CA LEU A 143 -17.19 -9.95 -10.32
C LEU A 143 -16.40 -10.33 -9.07
N THR A 144 -15.07 -10.31 -9.17
CA THR A 144 -14.19 -10.62 -8.03
C THR A 144 -13.84 -9.33 -7.30
N PRO A 145 -14.14 -9.20 -5.99
CA PRO A 145 -13.73 -8.04 -5.21
C PRO A 145 -12.21 -8.01 -5.07
N ILE A 146 -11.66 -6.82 -4.85
CA ILE A 146 -10.23 -6.63 -4.56
C ILE A 146 -10.01 -6.84 -3.06
N THR A 147 -9.23 -7.87 -2.71
CA THR A 147 -8.78 -8.17 -1.34
C THR A 147 -7.54 -7.35 -0.97
N GLU A 148 -7.06 -7.45 0.28
CA GLU A 148 -5.80 -6.82 0.69
C GLU A 148 -4.58 -7.44 -0.03
N ASP A 149 -4.60 -8.75 -0.31
CA ASP A 149 -3.53 -9.39 -1.08
C ASP A 149 -3.53 -8.91 -2.54
N ASP A 150 -4.72 -8.72 -3.11
CA ASP A 150 -4.87 -8.16 -4.46
C ASP A 150 -4.41 -6.70 -4.49
N ARG A 151 -4.72 -5.92 -3.44
CA ARG A 151 -4.24 -4.55 -3.27
C ARG A 151 -2.73 -4.49 -3.26
N ARG A 152 -2.08 -5.42 -2.53
CA ARG A 152 -0.62 -5.57 -2.54
C ARG A 152 -0.08 -5.82 -3.94
N SER A 153 -0.70 -6.74 -4.68
CA SER A 153 -0.32 -7.07 -6.06
C SER A 153 -0.46 -5.87 -7.01
N ILE A 154 -1.53 -5.08 -6.84
CA ILE A 154 -1.74 -3.83 -7.59
C ILE A 154 -0.64 -2.80 -7.27
N VAL A 155 -0.31 -2.62 -5.99
CA VAL A 155 0.77 -1.72 -5.56
C VAL A 155 2.11 -2.18 -6.11
N GLU A 156 2.41 -3.49 -6.10
CA GLU A 156 3.63 -4.05 -6.68
C GLU A 156 3.72 -3.75 -8.18
N GLN A 157 2.61 -3.88 -8.89
CA GLN A 157 2.54 -3.52 -10.32
C GLN A 157 2.80 -2.03 -10.56
N VAL A 158 2.30 -1.14 -9.70
CA VAL A 158 2.62 0.30 -9.75
C VAL A 158 4.10 0.54 -9.48
N CYS A 159 4.73 -0.24 -8.58
CA CYS A 159 6.13 -0.12 -8.23
C CYS A 159 7.10 -0.71 -9.26
N LEU A 160 6.63 -1.52 -10.22
CA LEU A 160 7.50 -2.13 -11.23
C LEU A 160 8.33 -1.07 -11.99
N GLY A 161 9.64 -1.36 -12.14
CA GLY A 161 10.59 -0.49 -12.82
C GLY A 161 11.00 0.76 -12.03
N ALA A 162 10.50 0.93 -10.81
CA ALA A 162 10.88 2.01 -9.91
C ALA A 162 12.03 1.57 -8.99
N VAL A 163 12.90 2.51 -8.64
CA VAL A 163 14.01 2.29 -7.69
C VAL A 163 13.88 3.14 -6.44
N GLY A 164 12.97 4.12 -6.40
CA GLY A 164 12.77 4.99 -5.26
C GLY A 164 11.40 5.63 -5.20
N TYR A 165 11.13 6.33 -4.11
CA TYR A 165 9.84 6.97 -3.85
C TYR A 165 9.46 8.01 -4.92
N LYS A 166 10.42 8.76 -5.44
CA LYS A 166 10.18 9.77 -6.48
C LYS A 166 9.58 9.14 -7.75
N ASP A 167 9.92 7.89 -8.02
CA ASP A 167 9.48 7.20 -9.23
C ASP A 167 8.03 6.70 -9.11
N ILE A 168 7.51 6.49 -7.89
CA ILE A 168 6.18 5.93 -7.65
C ILE A 168 5.16 6.95 -7.14
N LYS A 169 5.63 8.01 -6.50
CA LYS A 169 4.79 8.97 -5.77
C LYS A 169 3.58 9.44 -6.59
N ASP A 170 3.83 9.85 -7.84
CA ASP A 170 2.84 10.45 -8.72
C ASP A 170 2.49 9.53 -9.91
N LYS A 171 2.79 8.21 -9.80
CA LYS A 171 2.36 7.24 -10.82
C LYS A 171 0.84 7.07 -10.82
N PRO A 172 0.21 7.00 -12.00
CA PRO A 172 -1.22 6.79 -12.11
C PRO A 172 -1.62 5.40 -11.60
N VAL A 173 -2.39 5.37 -10.52
CA VAL A 173 -2.88 4.13 -9.87
C VAL A 173 -4.18 3.66 -10.50
N LYS A 174 -5.10 4.58 -10.82
CA LYS A 174 -6.45 4.27 -11.32
C LYS A 174 -6.47 3.34 -12.54
N PRO A 175 -5.63 3.50 -13.57
CA PRO A 175 -5.59 2.58 -14.70
C PRO A 175 -5.20 1.15 -14.30
N VAL A 176 -4.28 1.00 -13.35
CA VAL A 176 -3.84 -0.31 -12.84
C VAL A 176 -4.98 -1.00 -12.10
N VAL A 177 -5.67 -0.27 -11.22
CA VAL A 177 -6.85 -0.78 -10.50
C VAL A 177 -7.97 -1.15 -11.48
N GLN A 178 -8.24 -0.31 -12.47
CA GLN A 178 -9.28 -0.58 -13.46
C GLN A 178 -8.96 -1.77 -14.38
N SER A 179 -7.69 -2.11 -14.58
CA SER A 179 -7.29 -3.29 -15.35
C SER A 179 -7.63 -4.62 -14.65
N TRP A 180 -8.04 -4.58 -13.36
CA TRP A 180 -8.59 -5.72 -12.63
C TRP A 180 -9.83 -6.31 -13.30
N LEU A 181 -10.61 -5.47 -13.96
CA LEU A 181 -11.81 -5.86 -14.69
C LEU A 181 -11.61 -5.74 -16.20
N SER A 182 -12.18 -6.68 -16.95
CA SER A 182 -12.34 -6.56 -18.40
C SER A 182 -13.27 -5.39 -18.75
N HIS A 183 -13.24 -4.94 -20.00
CA HIS A 183 -14.11 -3.84 -20.46
C HIS A 183 -15.61 -4.12 -20.22
N PRO A 184 -16.18 -5.30 -20.58
CA PRO A 184 -17.59 -5.61 -20.29
C PRO A 184 -17.91 -5.60 -18.79
N GLN A 185 -16.97 -6.08 -17.94
CA GLN A 185 -17.18 -6.05 -16.48
C GLN A 185 -17.19 -4.62 -15.93
N ARG A 186 -16.37 -3.71 -16.48
CA ARG A 186 -16.42 -2.28 -16.12
C ARG A 186 -17.74 -1.63 -16.51
N GLU A 187 -18.29 -1.95 -17.67
CA GLU A 187 -19.61 -1.47 -18.07
C GLU A 187 -20.72 -1.95 -17.11
N LEU A 188 -20.65 -3.22 -16.67
CA LEU A 188 -21.57 -3.74 -15.65
C LEU A 188 -21.41 -3.01 -14.31
N LEU A 189 -20.17 -2.72 -13.90
CA LEU A 189 -19.88 -1.94 -12.70
C LEU A 189 -20.50 -0.54 -12.80
N ASP A 190 -20.29 0.16 -13.89
CA ASP A 190 -20.79 1.52 -14.10
C ASP A 190 -22.32 1.56 -14.19
N LYS A 191 -22.93 0.53 -14.78
CA LYS A 191 -24.38 0.40 -14.89
C LYS A 191 -25.07 0.10 -13.56
N HIS A 192 -24.51 -0.80 -12.76
CA HIS A 192 -25.20 -1.36 -11.58
C HIS A 192 -24.71 -0.80 -10.24
N ALA A 193 -23.54 -0.20 -10.21
CA ALA A 193 -23.03 0.57 -9.08
C ALA A 193 -22.43 1.90 -9.56
N PRO A 194 -23.27 2.81 -10.09
CA PRO A 194 -22.81 4.03 -10.75
C PRO A 194 -22.15 5.02 -9.81
N GLU A 195 -21.23 5.85 -10.30
CA GLU A 195 -20.67 6.96 -9.54
C GLU A 195 -21.71 8.05 -9.25
N ARG A 196 -22.71 8.18 -10.13
CA ARG A 196 -23.82 9.13 -10.00
C ARG A 196 -25.14 8.46 -10.35
N LEU A 197 -26.17 8.73 -9.55
CA LEU A 197 -27.53 8.29 -9.87
C LEU A 197 -28.19 9.24 -10.86
N ASN A 198 -28.91 8.67 -11.82
CA ASN A 198 -29.81 9.44 -12.67
C ASN A 198 -31.21 9.41 -12.05
N LEU A 199 -31.64 10.51 -11.44
CA LEU A 199 -32.95 10.61 -10.82
C LEU A 199 -34.02 11.06 -11.82
N PRO A 200 -35.32 10.71 -11.60
CA PRO A 200 -36.41 11.07 -12.50
C PRO A 200 -36.56 12.58 -12.74
N ASN A 201 -36.17 13.40 -11.77
CA ASN A 201 -36.21 14.86 -11.88
C ASN A 201 -34.96 15.46 -12.56
N GLY A 202 -34.12 14.64 -13.19
CA GLY A 202 -32.92 15.05 -13.94
C GLY A 202 -31.70 15.39 -13.06
N LYS A 203 -31.81 15.24 -11.74
CA LYS A 203 -30.66 15.42 -10.85
C LYS A 203 -29.74 14.20 -10.89
N THR A 204 -28.43 14.45 -10.76
CA THR A 204 -27.41 13.40 -10.84
C THR A 204 -26.46 13.44 -9.62
N PRO A 205 -26.97 13.12 -8.40
CA PRO A 205 -26.13 13.15 -7.21
C PRO A 205 -25.00 12.10 -7.28
N LYS A 206 -23.84 12.45 -6.70
CA LYS A 206 -22.74 11.52 -6.48
C LYS A 206 -23.16 10.48 -5.44
N VAL A 207 -22.92 9.20 -5.73
CA VAL A 207 -23.08 8.11 -4.76
C VAL A 207 -21.79 7.94 -4.01
N THR A 208 -21.85 7.84 -2.69
CA THR A 208 -20.70 7.53 -1.85
C THR A 208 -20.80 6.08 -1.39
N TYR A 209 -19.70 5.37 -1.55
CA TYR A 209 -19.55 3.97 -1.17
C TYR A 209 -18.50 3.87 -0.06
N GLU A 210 -18.88 3.34 1.10
CA GLU A 210 -17.99 3.17 2.24
C GLU A 210 -17.91 1.69 2.65
N PRO A 211 -16.77 1.21 3.16
CA PRO A 211 -16.63 -0.18 3.62
C PRO A 211 -17.68 -0.52 4.69
N GLY A 212 -18.40 -1.62 4.48
CA GLY A 212 -19.37 -2.14 5.44
C GLY A 212 -20.61 -1.29 5.66
N ARG A 213 -20.84 -0.26 4.83
CA ARG A 213 -22.02 0.61 4.91
C ARG A 213 -22.83 0.55 3.62
N ALA A 214 -24.12 0.85 3.77
CA ALA A 214 -24.98 1.03 2.61
C ALA A 214 -24.56 2.28 1.80
N PRO A 215 -24.60 2.22 0.46
CA PRO A 215 -24.29 3.37 -0.38
C PRO A 215 -25.26 4.52 -0.11
N PHE A 216 -24.77 5.74 -0.17
CA PHE A 216 -25.60 6.90 0.13
C PHE A 216 -25.39 8.06 -0.84
N VAL A 217 -26.38 8.93 -0.88
CA VAL A 217 -26.34 10.24 -1.53
C VAL A 217 -26.70 11.33 -0.53
N ALA A 218 -26.05 12.49 -0.63
CA ALA A 218 -26.39 13.66 0.17
C ALA A 218 -27.01 14.73 -0.74
N MET A 219 -28.24 15.13 -0.47
CA MET A 219 -29.01 16.05 -1.29
C MET A 219 -29.81 17.05 -0.46
N ARG A 220 -29.92 18.27 -0.97
CA ARG A 220 -30.84 19.24 -0.36
C ARG A 220 -32.28 18.81 -0.59
N ILE A 221 -33.15 19.10 0.36
CA ILE A 221 -34.57 18.72 0.32
C ILE A 221 -35.28 19.18 -0.97
N GLN A 222 -34.93 20.36 -1.49
CA GLN A 222 -35.46 20.87 -2.76
C GLN A 222 -35.05 20.07 -3.99
N GLU A 223 -33.90 19.40 -3.91
CA GLU A 223 -33.40 18.56 -5.00
C GLU A 223 -34.04 17.16 -5.01
N LEU A 224 -34.80 16.84 -3.94
CA LEU A 224 -35.52 15.58 -3.77
C LEU A 224 -37.01 15.70 -4.13
N TYR A 225 -37.52 16.92 -4.43
CA TYR A 225 -38.91 17.06 -4.85
C TYR A 225 -39.21 16.19 -6.07
N ASP A 226 -40.41 15.62 -6.08
CA ASP A 226 -40.89 14.67 -7.11
C ASP A 226 -40.21 13.29 -7.09
N ILE A 227 -39.30 13.02 -6.16
CA ILE A 227 -38.70 11.69 -5.93
C ILE A 227 -39.46 11.01 -4.80
N LEU A 228 -40.42 10.17 -5.15
CA LEU A 228 -41.30 9.50 -4.18
C LEU A 228 -40.77 8.15 -3.70
N GLN A 229 -39.89 7.52 -4.49
CA GLN A 229 -39.33 6.22 -4.19
C GLN A 229 -37.84 6.32 -3.91
N THR A 230 -37.39 5.54 -2.94
CA THR A 230 -35.95 5.42 -2.65
C THR A 230 -35.24 4.82 -3.85
N PRO A 231 -34.20 5.49 -4.39
CA PRO A 231 -33.39 4.94 -5.48
C PRO A 231 -32.73 3.63 -5.07
N LYS A 232 -32.59 2.70 -6.00
CA LYS A 232 -31.93 1.41 -5.80
C LYS A 232 -30.85 1.20 -6.84
N ILE A 233 -29.77 0.55 -6.42
CA ILE A 233 -28.65 0.11 -7.27
C ILE A 233 -28.49 -1.41 -7.17
N ALA A 234 -27.41 -1.96 -7.72
CA ALA A 234 -27.14 -3.40 -7.71
C ALA A 234 -28.34 -4.19 -8.23
N MET A 235 -28.79 -3.89 -9.47
CA MET A 235 -29.96 -4.52 -10.09
C MET A 235 -31.25 -4.37 -9.28
N GLY A 236 -31.40 -3.26 -8.55
CA GLY A 236 -32.57 -2.98 -7.71
C GLY A 236 -32.57 -3.63 -6.34
N ARG A 237 -31.50 -4.32 -5.95
CA ARG A 237 -31.38 -5.06 -4.68
C ARG A 237 -30.97 -4.20 -3.49
N VAL A 238 -30.18 -3.15 -3.75
CA VAL A 238 -29.61 -2.32 -2.69
C VAL A 238 -30.26 -0.95 -2.70
N PRO A 239 -31.08 -0.59 -1.69
CA PRO A 239 -31.60 0.77 -1.54
C PRO A 239 -30.47 1.72 -1.17
N VAL A 240 -30.46 2.89 -1.80
CA VAL A 240 -29.50 3.95 -1.50
C VAL A 240 -29.99 4.76 -0.32
N VAL A 241 -29.15 4.98 0.69
CA VAL A 241 -29.46 5.85 1.82
C VAL A 241 -29.47 7.29 1.33
N VAL A 242 -30.49 8.05 1.70
CA VAL A 242 -30.60 9.46 1.35
C VAL A 242 -30.35 10.32 2.59
N HIS A 243 -29.24 11.06 2.57
CA HIS A 243 -28.95 12.09 3.55
C HIS A 243 -29.63 13.37 3.10
N ILE A 244 -30.77 13.69 3.72
CA ILE A 244 -31.56 14.87 3.40
C ILE A 244 -30.98 16.08 4.13
N LEU A 245 -30.65 17.12 3.35
CA LEU A 245 -30.01 18.32 3.85
C LEU A 245 -30.96 19.56 3.74
N THR A 246 -30.77 20.50 4.62
CA THR A 246 -31.36 21.84 4.47
C THR A 246 -30.72 22.58 3.31
N PRO A 247 -31.28 23.71 2.84
CA PRO A 247 -30.63 24.61 1.89
C PRO A 247 -29.22 25.04 2.29
N GLY A 248 -28.95 25.14 3.59
CA GLY A 248 -27.63 25.44 4.15
C GLY A 248 -26.77 24.22 4.46
N PHE A 249 -27.03 23.09 3.80
CA PHE A 249 -26.25 21.82 3.91
C PHE A 249 -26.19 21.21 5.32
N LYS A 250 -27.15 21.57 6.22
CA LYS A 250 -27.24 20.91 7.51
C LYS A 250 -28.09 19.64 7.41
N PRO A 251 -27.75 18.56 8.12
CA PRO A 251 -28.56 17.35 8.13
C PRO A 251 -29.98 17.60 8.62
N VAL A 252 -30.96 17.04 7.92
CA VAL A 252 -32.38 17.02 8.32
C VAL A 252 -32.74 15.61 8.76
N GLN A 253 -32.48 14.63 7.89
CA GLN A 253 -32.79 13.23 8.14
C GLN A 253 -31.93 12.33 7.26
N VAL A 254 -31.70 11.12 7.73
CA VAL A 254 -31.09 10.01 6.98
C VAL A 254 -32.16 8.94 6.83
N THR A 255 -32.47 8.53 5.62
CA THR A 255 -33.54 7.55 5.37
C THR A 255 -33.24 6.62 4.21
N GLN A 256 -33.79 5.40 4.28
CA GLN A 256 -33.93 4.48 3.15
C GLN A 256 -35.39 4.35 2.70
N ASP A 257 -36.30 5.07 3.35
CA ASP A 257 -37.72 5.21 2.97
C ASP A 257 -38.06 6.68 2.67
N LEU A 258 -37.77 7.08 1.44
CA LEU A 258 -38.04 8.45 1.01
C LEU A 258 -39.55 8.72 0.92
N GLY A 259 -40.37 7.70 0.57
CA GLY A 259 -41.82 7.80 0.56
C GLY A 259 -42.40 8.07 1.93
N GLY A 260 -41.94 7.34 2.96
CA GLY A 260 -42.32 7.60 4.35
C GLY A 260 -41.86 8.96 4.86
N PHE A 261 -40.65 9.39 4.46
CA PHE A 261 -40.23 10.77 4.78
C PHE A 261 -41.20 11.83 4.28
N TRP A 262 -41.63 11.75 3.01
CA TRP A 262 -42.57 12.74 2.46
C TRP A 262 -43.94 12.71 3.12
N ARG A 263 -44.46 11.52 3.47
CA ARG A 263 -45.79 11.41 4.09
C ARG A 263 -45.82 11.80 5.55
N GLU A 264 -44.81 11.44 6.31
CA GLU A 264 -44.88 11.50 7.80
C GLU A 264 -43.97 12.56 8.43
N HIS A 265 -42.77 12.73 7.86
CA HIS A 265 -41.75 13.60 8.47
C HIS A 265 -41.72 15.00 7.89
N TYR A 266 -41.80 15.12 6.57
CA TYR A 266 -41.70 16.40 5.89
C TYR A 266 -42.80 17.37 6.31
N PRO A 267 -44.11 17.00 6.43
CA PRO A 267 -45.17 17.94 6.88
C PRO A 267 -44.90 18.57 8.23
N LYS A 268 -44.29 17.83 9.15
CA LYS A 268 -43.91 18.33 10.50
C LYS A 268 -42.75 19.31 10.46
N LEU A 269 -41.81 19.13 9.53
CA LEU A 269 -40.59 19.93 9.40
C LEU A 269 -40.79 21.16 8.50
N LYS A 270 -41.74 21.12 7.58
CA LYS A 270 -41.98 22.15 6.55
C LYS A 270 -42.12 23.57 7.15
N SER A 271 -42.97 23.76 8.16
CA SER A 271 -43.20 25.06 8.78
C SER A 271 -41.96 25.67 9.45
N GLU A 272 -41.16 24.81 10.10
CA GLU A 272 -39.91 25.25 10.73
C GLU A 272 -38.87 25.61 9.67
N LEU A 273 -38.71 24.77 8.66
CA LEU A 273 -37.78 25.00 7.57
C LEU A 273 -38.12 26.22 6.74
N GLN A 274 -39.41 26.44 6.46
CA GLN A 274 -39.89 27.62 5.75
C GLN A 274 -39.58 28.90 6.52
N ARG A 275 -39.79 28.91 7.85
CA ARG A 275 -39.42 30.04 8.69
C ARG A 275 -37.93 30.32 8.70
N LYS A 276 -37.12 29.27 8.71
CA LYS A 276 -35.66 29.38 8.77
C LYS A 276 -35.03 29.73 7.43
N TYR A 277 -35.63 29.30 6.34
CA TYR A 277 -35.16 29.50 4.97
C TYR A 277 -36.25 30.07 4.07
N PRO A 278 -36.75 31.30 4.33
CA PRO A 278 -37.92 31.88 3.65
C PRO A 278 -37.69 32.16 2.14
N LYS A 279 -36.45 32.24 1.70
CA LYS A 279 -36.08 32.50 0.29
C LYS A 279 -36.14 31.25 -0.60
N HIS A 280 -36.40 30.07 -0.03
CA HIS A 280 -36.43 28.80 -0.76
C HIS A 280 -37.89 28.35 -0.96
N GLU A 281 -38.14 27.65 -2.06
CA GLU A 281 -39.43 27.02 -2.35
C GLU A 281 -39.67 25.84 -1.39
N TRP A 282 -40.91 25.78 -0.84
CA TRP A 282 -41.34 24.70 0.04
C TRP A 282 -42.69 24.17 -0.47
N ARG A 283 -42.67 22.97 -1.06
CA ARG A 283 -43.83 22.30 -1.63
C ARG A 283 -44.68 21.58 -0.60
#